data_8c39f1e1a1ada354d3d94b3aed144632
#
_entry.id   8c39f1e1a1ada354d3d94b3aed144632
#
_cell.length_a   1.000
_cell.length_b   1.000
_cell.length_c   1.000
_cell.angle_alpha   90.00
_cell.angle_beta   90.00
_cell.angle_gamma   90.00
#
_symmetry.space_group_name_H-M   'P 1'
#
loop_
_entity.id
_entity.type
_entity.pdbx_description
1 polymer ?
#
loop_
_entity_poly.entity_id
_entity_poly.type
_entity_poly.pdbx_seq_one_letter_code
_entity_poly.pdbx_strand_id
1 'polypeptide(L)'
;ALPPPLSHVVTGVGAVSVCSESNHGTQALCCVSAKTKQEIMKWNGWGYSDSRFLFNKKGQAEFTGKRYRLSGMIIPGLKDWMESTFGASLQHKIPATPILNSSAVQPPTLNDAFVDELKSTGIPFSHDAEDRVFRAHGHCLHEIFALREGKFGRVPDMVVWPSCHNDVVKIVELACKHNVCLIPYGGGTSVSSALECPPEETRSIVSLDTSQMNRILWIDEKNLTAHVEAGIVGQDLERLLNESGYCTGHEPDSMEFSSLGGWVATRASGMKKNIYGNIEDLVVHVKMVTPQGVIEKSCQCPRMSTGPDIHHFIMGSEGTLGVVTEVTVKIRPMPEYQKYGSVVFPNFEQGVACLREVAKQRCAPASIRLMDNEQFKFGHALKPQVSSIFTSFLDGLKKFYITKFKGFDPNRLCVATLLFEGDREKVLQHEKQVYNIAAKFGGLAAGEDNGQRGYMLTFVIAYLRDLGMDYYVIGESFETSVPWDRKMYQICPNSKDKKTNFFFLLAYICLYRVTQTYDVGACVYFYFAFNYKGLSDPIHVYDEIVITSDGRKKEILANGGSLSHHHGEHSACFTAECNTQQTPPCINFFPKQELW
;
A
#
# COMPACT_ATOMS: atom_id res chain seq x y z
N ALA A 1 5.21 16.91 -15.09
CA ALA A 1 3.84 17.01 -15.56
C ALA A 1 3.18 15.66 -15.31
N LEU A 2 2.13 15.65 -14.50
CA LEU A 2 1.20 14.53 -14.43
C LEU A 2 0.77 14.20 -15.87
N PRO A 3 0.52 12.94 -16.24
CA PRO A 3 -0.03 12.62 -17.54
C PRO A 3 -1.33 13.41 -17.72
N PRO A 4 -1.65 13.89 -18.94
CA PRO A 4 -2.90 14.61 -19.18
C PRO A 4 -4.08 13.72 -18.75
N PRO A 5 -5.17 14.29 -18.22
CA PRO A 5 -6.34 13.52 -17.86
C PRO A 5 -6.87 12.82 -19.12
N LEU A 6 -7.00 11.50 -19.05
CA LEU A 6 -7.64 10.71 -20.09
C LEU A 6 -9.14 11.01 -20.05
N SER A 7 -9.59 11.90 -20.93
CA SER A 7 -11.00 12.10 -21.22
C SER A 7 -11.54 10.86 -21.94
N HIS A 8 -12.23 9.99 -21.25
CA HIS A 8 -13.16 9.07 -21.85
C HIS A 8 -14.53 9.24 -21.18
N VAL A 9 -15.41 9.87 -21.95
CA VAL A 9 -16.85 9.92 -21.70
C VAL A 9 -17.38 8.49 -21.75
N VAL A 10 -17.83 7.97 -20.60
CA VAL A 10 -18.71 6.81 -20.57
C VAL A 10 -20.09 7.32 -20.18
N THR A 11 -20.96 7.40 -21.18
CA THR A 11 -22.39 7.63 -20.97
C THR A 11 -23.04 6.37 -20.44
N GLY A 12 -23.35 6.38 -19.14
CA GLY A 12 -24.20 5.38 -18.52
C GLY A 12 -25.06 6.09 -17.47
N VAL A 13 -26.32 6.31 -17.81
CA VAL A 13 -27.31 6.93 -16.91
C VAL A 13 -27.74 5.92 -15.86
N GLY A 14 -27.25 6.04 -14.63
CA GLY A 14 -27.75 5.35 -13.45
C GLY A 14 -28.38 6.37 -12.50
N ALA A 15 -29.61 6.12 -12.07
CA ALA A 15 -30.41 7.02 -11.27
C ALA A 15 -29.74 7.47 -9.99
N VAL A 16 -29.62 8.77 -9.80
CA VAL A 16 -29.11 9.42 -8.57
C VAL A 16 -30.25 9.50 -7.56
N SER A 17 -30.13 8.78 -6.45
CA SER A 17 -30.95 9.02 -5.26
C SER A 17 -30.32 10.17 -4.47
N VAL A 18 -31.02 11.29 -4.39
CA VAL A 18 -30.60 12.48 -3.64
C VAL A 18 -31.05 12.32 -2.19
N CYS A 19 -30.12 12.14 -1.27
CA CYS A 19 -30.39 12.38 0.15
C CYS A 19 -30.30 13.88 0.41
N SER A 20 -31.45 14.50 0.71
CA SER A 20 -31.56 15.90 1.13
C SER A 20 -31.35 16.00 2.62
N GLU A 21 -30.31 16.70 3.06
CA GLU A 21 -30.31 17.64 4.19
C GLU A 21 -28.92 18.16 4.52
N SER A 22 -28.65 19.37 4.05
CA SER A 22 -27.92 20.42 4.77
C SER A 22 -27.76 21.66 3.90
N ASN A 23 -28.19 22.79 4.42
CA ASN A 23 -28.04 24.12 3.83
C ASN A 23 -26.58 24.59 3.90
N HIS A 24 -25.77 24.24 2.92
CA HIS A 24 -24.60 25.01 2.47
C HIS A 24 -24.38 24.64 1.00
N GLY A 25 -24.44 25.65 0.14
CA GLY A 25 -24.49 25.51 -1.33
C GLY A 25 -23.21 25.04 -1.98
N THR A 26 -22.78 23.82 -1.66
CA THR A 26 -21.72 23.11 -2.38
C THR A 26 -22.31 21.82 -2.94
N GLN A 27 -22.35 21.68 -4.26
CA GLN A 27 -22.72 20.43 -4.92
C GLN A 27 -21.72 19.34 -4.54
N ALA A 28 -22.19 18.22 -3.97
CA ALA A 28 -21.35 17.05 -3.69
C ALA A 28 -20.81 16.46 -4.99
N LEU A 29 -19.48 16.34 -5.08
CA LEU A 29 -18.79 15.74 -6.22
C LEU A 29 -18.79 14.21 -6.06
N CYS A 30 -19.36 13.46 -7.02
CA CYS A 30 -19.62 12.01 -6.92
C CYS A 30 -18.68 11.16 -7.79
N CYS A 31 -18.26 10.00 -7.32
CA CYS A 31 -17.46 9.00 -8.02
C CYS A 31 -18.22 7.68 -8.30
N VAL A 32 -17.62 6.83 -9.14
CA VAL A 32 -18.19 5.64 -9.80
C VAL A 32 -18.60 4.51 -8.83
N SER A 33 -19.60 3.70 -9.17
CA SER A 33 -20.23 2.67 -8.31
C SER A 33 -19.33 1.44 -8.00
N ALA A 34 -19.59 0.76 -6.86
CA ALA A 34 -18.79 -0.35 -6.32
C ALA A 34 -18.66 -1.58 -7.26
N LYS A 35 -19.70 -1.91 -7.99
CA LYS A 35 -19.66 -3.02 -8.96
C LYS A 35 -18.71 -2.74 -10.12
N THR A 36 -18.63 -1.48 -10.55
CA THR A 36 -17.70 -1.07 -11.61
C THR A 36 -16.24 -1.27 -11.21
N LYS A 37 -15.89 -1.08 -9.92
CA LYS A 37 -14.53 -1.35 -9.42
C LYS A 37 -14.20 -2.85 -9.50
N GLN A 38 -15.09 -3.72 -9.03
CA GLN A 38 -14.91 -5.17 -9.05
C GLN A 38 -14.73 -5.71 -10.47
N GLU A 39 -15.48 -5.19 -11.46
CA GLU A 39 -15.40 -5.59 -12.86
C GLU A 39 -14.07 -5.28 -13.53
N ILE A 40 -13.38 -4.22 -13.10
CA ILE A 40 -12.11 -3.78 -13.68
C ILE A 40 -10.88 -4.28 -12.93
N MET A 41 -11.05 -4.89 -11.76
CA MET A 41 -9.96 -5.41 -10.93
C MET A 41 -9.82 -6.92 -11.05
N LYS A 42 -8.63 -7.42 -10.71
CA LYS A 42 -8.40 -8.86 -10.53
C LYS A 42 -8.99 -9.32 -9.20
N TRP A 43 -9.60 -10.50 -9.19
CA TRP A 43 -10.08 -11.13 -7.98
C TRP A 43 -9.01 -11.98 -7.26
N ASN A 44 -7.94 -12.38 -7.96
CA ASN A 44 -6.89 -13.27 -7.47
C ASN A 44 -5.47 -12.76 -7.76
N GLY A 45 -5.28 -11.48 -7.79
CA GLY A 45 -4.01 -10.82 -8.05
C GLY A 45 -4.08 -9.32 -7.84
N TRP A 46 -2.99 -8.62 -8.06
CA TRP A 46 -2.91 -7.18 -7.83
C TRP A 46 -3.53 -6.37 -8.96
N GLY A 47 -4.34 -5.39 -8.60
CA GLY A 47 -4.73 -4.25 -9.42
C GLY A 47 -5.66 -4.56 -10.59
N TYR A 48 -5.53 -3.78 -11.66
CA TYR A 48 -6.45 -3.83 -12.80
C TYR A 48 -6.31 -5.12 -13.62
N SER A 49 -7.45 -5.63 -14.10
CA SER A 49 -7.53 -6.88 -14.90
C SER A 49 -6.82 -6.78 -16.25
N ASP A 50 -6.75 -5.58 -16.84
CA ASP A 50 -6.06 -5.31 -18.11
C ASP A 50 -4.54 -5.11 -17.96
N SER A 51 -4.05 -4.91 -16.75
CA SER A 51 -2.66 -4.54 -16.45
C SER A 51 -1.90 -5.71 -15.83
N ARG A 52 -0.82 -6.16 -16.49
CA ARG A 52 0.05 -7.25 -16.02
C ARG A 52 1.35 -7.28 -16.78
N PHE A 53 2.39 -7.81 -16.14
CA PHE A 53 3.59 -8.26 -16.86
C PHE A 53 3.32 -9.61 -17.52
N LEU A 54 3.83 -9.80 -18.72
CA LEU A 54 3.81 -11.09 -19.42
C LEU A 54 5.04 -11.21 -20.31
N PHE A 55 5.38 -12.45 -20.68
CA PHE A 55 6.37 -12.69 -21.72
C PHE A 55 5.65 -12.93 -23.05
N ASN A 56 6.02 -12.13 -24.05
CA ASN A 56 5.49 -12.24 -25.40
C ASN A 56 6.05 -13.48 -26.13
N LYS A 57 5.59 -13.76 -27.36
CA LYS A 57 6.03 -14.91 -28.16
C LYS A 57 7.54 -14.91 -28.46
N LYS A 58 8.21 -13.77 -28.33
CA LYS A 58 9.68 -13.63 -28.49
C LYS A 58 10.44 -13.84 -27.18
N GLY A 59 9.74 -14.14 -26.08
CA GLY A 59 10.33 -14.27 -24.75
C GLY A 59 10.74 -12.93 -24.11
N GLN A 60 10.24 -11.80 -24.63
CA GLN A 60 10.52 -10.48 -24.06
C GLN A 60 9.40 -10.12 -23.07
N ALA A 61 9.78 -9.54 -21.94
CA ALA A 61 8.79 -9.02 -21.00
C ALA A 61 8.08 -7.77 -21.56
N GLU A 62 6.79 -7.70 -21.34
CA GLU A 62 5.93 -6.58 -21.73
C GLU A 62 4.96 -6.28 -20.59
N PHE A 63 4.63 -5.01 -20.39
CA PHE A 63 3.58 -4.60 -19.46
C PHE A 63 2.33 -4.19 -20.24
N THR A 64 1.19 -4.82 -19.96
CA THR A 64 -0.07 -4.61 -20.69
C THR A 64 -0.89 -3.45 -20.12
N GLY A 65 -2.07 -3.22 -20.74
CA GLY A 65 -2.98 -2.14 -20.35
C GLY A 65 -2.62 -0.79 -20.97
N LYS A 66 -3.25 0.28 -20.45
CA LYS A 66 -3.05 1.66 -20.93
C LYS A 66 -2.91 2.68 -19.78
N ARG A 67 -2.84 2.21 -18.54
CA ARG A 67 -2.96 3.05 -17.34
C ARG A 67 -1.63 3.59 -16.83
N TYR A 68 -0.53 2.92 -17.13
CA TYR A 68 0.79 3.24 -16.63
C TYR A 68 1.73 3.68 -17.75
N ARG A 69 2.74 4.46 -17.40
CA ARG A 69 3.79 4.86 -18.36
C ARG A 69 4.52 3.68 -18.98
N LEU A 70 4.54 2.55 -18.27
CA LEU A 70 5.17 1.31 -18.72
C LEU A 70 4.29 0.50 -19.68
N SER A 71 3.00 0.84 -19.80
CA SER A 71 2.03 0.10 -20.64
C SER A 71 2.47 0.08 -22.10
N GLY A 72 2.47 -1.12 -22.71
CA GLY A 72 2.89 -1.37 -24.09
C GLY A 72 4.41 -1.34 -24.31
N MET A 73 5.21 -1.17 -23.25
CA MET A 73 6.67 -1.12 -23.37
C MET A 73 7.29 -2.51 -23.23
N ILE A 74 8.32 -2.79 -24.05
CA ILE A 74 9.14 -3.98 -23.93
C ILE A 74 10.25 -3.75 -22.90
N ILE A 75 10.47 -4.74 -22.04
CA ILE A 75 11.42 -4.74 -20.94
C ILE A 75 12.43 -5.88 -21.19
N PRO A 76 13.48 -5.63 -21.96
CA PRO A 76 14.36 -6.70 -22.45
C PRO A 76 15.15 -7.40 -21.35
N GLY A 77 15.52 -6.70 -20.27
CA GLY A 77 16.37 -7.23 -19.21
C GLY A 77 15.67 -8.10 -18.16
N LEU A 78 14.34 -8.09 -18.10
CA LEU A 78 13.61 -8.75 -17.01
C LEU A 78 13.71 -10.28 -17.10
N LYS A 79 13.65 -10.84 -18.31
CA LYS A 79 13.80 -12.29 -18.54
C LYS A 79 15.14 -12.79 -18.00
N ASP A 80 16.23 -12.24 -18.52
CA ASP A 80 17.59 -12.67 -18.18
C ASP A 80 17.86 -12.50 -16.68
N TRP A 81 17.31 -11.45 -16.09
CA TRP A 81 17.39 -11.22 -14.65
C TRP A 81 16.66 -12.31 -13.86
N MET A 82 15.43 -12.68 -14.23
CA MET A 82 14.67 -13.74 -13.55
C MET A 82 15.36 -15.10 -13.69
N GLU A 83 15.83 -15.44 -14.89
CA GLU A 83 16.53 -16.71 -15.15
C GLU A 83 17.85 -16.78 -14.38
N SER A 84 18.66 -15.72 -14.39
CA SER A 84 19.96 -15.69 -13.71
C SER A 84 19.85 -15.62 -12.18
N THR A 85 18.82 -14.93 -11.66
CA THR A 85 18.66 -14.72 -10.22
C THR A 85 17.99 -15.90 -9.54
N PHE A 86 16.93 -16.44 -10.15
CA PHE A 86 16.07 -17.48 -9.54
C PHE A 86 16.20 -18.85 -10.20
N GLY A 87 16.94 -18.98 -11.30
CA GLY A 87 16.89 -20.19 -12.11
C GLY A 87 15.49 -20.47 -12.68
N ALA A 88 14.66 -19.43 -12.79
CA ALA A 88 13.30 -19.57 -13.27
C ALA A 88 13.29 -19.95 -14.76
N SER A 89 12.55 -21.01 -15.12
CA SER A 89 12.39 -21.41 -16.51
C SER A 89 11.08 -20.88 -17.06
N LEU A 90 11.14 -20.04 -18.08
CA LEU A 90 9.95 -19.51 -18.74
C LEU A 90 9.13 -20.55 -19.50
N GLN A 91 9.64 -21.78 -19.64
CA GLN A 91 8.92 -22.90 -20.28
C GLN A 91 7.88 -23.52 -19.34
N HIS A 92 8.00 -23.29 -18.03
CA HIS A 92 7.10 -23.85 -17.02
C HIS A 92 6.29 -22.71 -16.39
N LYS A 93 5.13 -22.47 -16.96
CA LYS A 93 4.18 -21.45 -16.46
C LYS A 93 3.09 -22.09 -15.63
N ILE A 94 2.79 -21.49 -14.46
CA ILE A 94 1.62 -21.81 -13.62
C ILE A 94 0.69 -20.60 -13.66
N PRO A 95 -0.25 -20.53 -14.59
CA PRO A 95 -1.19 -19.42 -14.64
C PRO A 95 -2.11 -19.48 -13.42
N ALA A 96 -2.47 -18.33 -12.87
CA ALA A 96 -3.56 -18.23 -11.90
C ALA A 96 -4.85 -18.74 -12.50
N THR A 97 -5.75 -19.27 -11.67
CA THR A 97 -7.11 -19.67 -12.08
C THR A 97 -7.83 -18.47 -12.72
N PRO A 98 -8.20 -18.54 -14.01
CA PRO A 98 -8.67 -17.35 -14.73
C PRO A 98 -10.09 -16.93 -14.36
N ILE A 99 -10.94 -17.90 -14.00
CA ILE A 99 -12.36 -17.70 -13.70
C ILE A 99 -12.65 -18.21 -12.31
N LEU A 100 -13.37 -17.40 -11.53
CA LEU A 100 -13.85 -17.82 -10.22
C LEU A 100 -14.87 -18.96 -10.39
N ASN A 101 -14.60 -20.09 -9.75
CA ASN A 101 -15.56 -21.17 -9.66
C ASN A 101 -16.53 -20.93 -8.49
N SER A 102 -17.66 -20.29 -8.76
CA SER A 102 -18.65 -19.95 -7.73
C SER A 102 -19.19 -21.17 -6.98
N SER A 103 -19.18 -22.37 -7.59
CA SER A 103 -19.62 -23.60 -6.93
C SER A 103 -18.60 -24.17 -5.91
N ALA A 104 -17.35 -23.70 -5.95
CA ALA A 104 -16.33 -24.05 -4.96
C ALA A 104 -16.41 -23.17 -3.70
N VAL A 105 -17.17 -22.08 -3.75
CA VAL A 105 -17.37 -21.18 -2.61
C VAL A 105 -18.45 -21.73 -1.70
N GLN A 106 -18.17 -21.80 -0.40
CA GLN A 106 -19.14 -22.30 0.58
C GLN A 106 -20.47 -21.51 0.54
N PRO A 107 -21.62 -22.17 0.65
CA PRO A 107 -22.90 -21.49 0.81
C PRO A 107 -22.88 -20.53 2.00
N PRO A 108 -23.60 -19.39 1.94
CA PRO A 108 -23.63 -18.45 3.04
C PRO A 108 -24.42 -19.00 4.24
N THR A 109 -23.96 -18.73 5.43
CA THR A 109 -24.68 -18.97 6.69
C THR A 109 -25.39 -17.68 7.09
N LEU A 110 -26.65 -17.52 6.71
CA LEU A 110 -27.40 -16.30 6.90
C LEU A 110 -28.09 -16.27 8.27
N ASN A 111 -28.17 -15.09 8.87
CA ASN A 111 -29.08 -14.79 9.96
C ASN A 111 -30.35 -14.18 9.36
N ASP A 112 -31.42 -14.97 9.24
CA ASP A 112 -32.66 -14.55 8.55
C ASP A 112 -33.28 -13.30 9.19
N ALA A 113 -33.27 -13.18 10.52
CA ALA A 113 -33.80 -12.02 11.22
C ALA A 113 -33.02 -10.74 10.90
N PHE A 114 -31.70 -10.84 10.80
CA PHE A 114 -30.85 -9.71 10.36
C PHE A 114 -31.15 -9.32 8.91
N VAL A 115 -31.25 -10.33 8.02
CA VAL A 115 -31.53 -10.10 6.60
C VAL A 115 -32.87 -9.43 6.39
N ASP A 116 -33.91 -9.87 7.11
CA ASP A 116 -35.27 -9.32 6.95
C ASP A 116 -35.37 -7.87 7.47
N GLU A 117 -34.72 -7.55 8.59
CA GLU A 117 -34.66 -6.18 9.05
C GLU A 117 -33.78 -5.29 8.13
N LEU A 118 -32.66 -5.82 7.61
CA LEU A 118 -31.81 -5.11 6.66
C LEU A 118 -32.57 -4.76 5.37
N LYS A 119 -33.37 -5.68 4.83
CA LYS A 119 -34.24 -5.41 3.67
C LYS A 119 -35.15 -4.19 3.89
N SER A 120 -35.67 -4.03 5.11
CA SER A 120 -36.55 -2.91 5.44
C SER A 120 -35.85 -1.55 5.42
N THR A 121 -34.52 -1.52 5.55
CA THR A 121 -33.73 -0.28 5.51
C THR A 121 -33.51 0.26 4.10
N GLY A 122 -33.66 -0.58 3.06
CA GLY A 122 -33.33 -0.26 1.67
C GLY A 122 -31.83 -0.22 1.37
N ILE A 123 -30.96 -0.59 2.31
CA ILE A 123 -29.51 -0.65 2.09
C ILE A 123 -29.20 -1.83 1.15
N PRO A 124 -28.43 -1.62 0.06
CA PRO A 124 -28.08 -2.69 -0.87
C PRO A 124 -27.20 -3.76 -0.21
N PHE A 125 -27.46 -5.02 -0.57
CA PHE A 125 -26.65 -6.15 -0.13
C PHE A 125 -26.63 -7.27 -1.19
N SER A 126 -25.68 -8.20 -1.06
CA SER A 126 -25.56 -9.37 -1.96
C SER A 126 -25.09 -10.60 -1.18
N HIS A 127 -25.50 -11.78 -1.66
CA HIS A 127 -25.01 -13.09 -1.21
C HIS A 127 -24.21 -13.79 -2.32
N ASP A 128 -24.02 -13.15 -3.46
CA ASP A 128 -23.36 -13.75 -4.63
C ASP A 128 -21.92 -14.13 -4.29
N ALA A 129 -21.50 -15.31 -4.73
CA ALA A 129 -20.17 -15.83 -4.43
C ALA A 129 -19.05 -14.91 -4.90
N GLU A 130 -19.21 -14.26 -6.05
CA GLU A 130 -18.23 -13.32 -6.60
C GLU A 130 -18.06 -12.10 -5.72
N ASP A 131 -19.17 -11.50 -5.26
CA ASP A 131 -19.15 -10.34 -4.36
C ASP A 131 -18.49 -10.69 -3.02
N ARG A 132 -18.80 -11.87 -2.50
CA ARG A 132 -18.28 -12.37 -1.22
C ARG A 132 -16.79 -12.66 -1.29
N VAL A 133 -16.31 -13.35 -2.32
CA VAL A 133 -14.89 -13.68 -2.49
C VAL A 133 -14.06 -12.42 -2.72
N PHE A 134 -14.54 -11.47 -3.52
CA PHE A 134 -13.82 -10.23 -3.79
C PHE A 134 -13.55 -9.43 -2.51
N ARG A 135 -14.36 -9.60 -1.46
CA ARG A 135 -14.25 -8.88 -0.18
C ARG A 135 -13.79 -9.75 0.97
N ALA A 136 -13.36 -10.97 0.69
CA ALA A 136 -12.92 -11.93 1.70
C ALA A 136 -11.43 -11.85 2.02
N HIS A 137 -10.68 -11.01 1.32
CA HIS A 137 -9.22 -11.02 1.37
C HIS A 137 -8.60 -9.65 1.17
N GLY A 138 -7.39 -9.51 1.67
CA GLY A 138 -6.47 -8.45 1.31
C GLY A 138 -5.47 -8.91 0.25
N HIS A 139 -4.21 -8.55 0.45
CA HIS A 139 -3.11 -8.84 -0.47
C HIS A 139 -1.88 -9.47 0.21
N CYS A 140 -2.02 -10.06 1.39
CA CYS A 140 -0.93 -10.85 1.94
C CYS A 140 -0.66 -12.09 1.09
N LEU A 141 0.54 -12.66 1.19
CA LEU A 141 0.95 -13.74 0.31
C LEU A 141 0.06 -14.98 0.46
N HIS A 142 -0.31 -15.36 1.69
CA HIS A 142 -1.19 -16.51 1.96
C HIS A 142 -2.52 -16.40 1.21
N GLU A 143 -3.16 -15.23 1.31
CA GLU A 143 -4.45 -14.95 0.66
C GLU A 143 -4.33 -15.07 -0.86
N ILE A 144 -3.37 -14.35 -1.46
CA ILE A 144 -3.22 -14.33 -2.91
C ILE A 144 -2.77 -15.69 -3.45
N PHE A 145 -1.90 -16.41 -2.75
CA PHE A 145 -1.45 -17.74 -3.15
C PHE A 145 -2.63 -18.73 -3.17
N ALA A 146 -3.45 -18.75 -2.12
CA ALA A 146 -4.64 -19.59 -2.04
C ALA A 146 -5.67 -19.26 -3.15
N LEU A 147 -5.93 -17.96 -3.38
CA LEU A 147 -6.85 -17.52 -4.45
C LEU A 147 -6.37 -17.91 -5.84
N ARG A 148 -5.06 -17.82 -6.11
CA ARG A 148 -4.49 -18.25 -7.40
C ARG A 148 -4.65 -19.73 -7.67
N GLU A 149 -4.68 -20.55 -6.63
CA GLU A 149 -4.94 -21.99 -6.71
C GLU A 149 -6.44 -22.33 -6.74
N GLY A 150 -7.32 -21.33 -6.61
CA GLY A 150 -8.78 -21.53 -6.51
C GLY A 150 -9.21 -22.16 -5.19
N LYS A 151 -8.42 -21.99 -4.15
CA LYS A 151 -8.72 -22.47 -2.79
C LYS A 151 -9.33 -21.32 -1.98
N PHE A 152 -10.51 -21.57 -1.44
CA PHE A 152 -11.22 -20.58 -0.62
C PHE A 152 -11.33 -21.13 0.81
N GLY A 153 -10.87 -20.34 1.77
CA GLY A 153 -11.18 -20.54 3.18
C GLY A 153 -12.59 -20.06 3.52
N ARG A 154 -12.82 -19.66 4.74
CA ARG A 154 -14.05 -18.97 5.16
C ARG A 154 -14.13 -17.62 4.44
N VAL A 155 -15.28 -17.34 3.79
CA VAL A 155 -15.58 -16.05 3.15
C VAL A 155 -16.79 -15.40 3.85
N PRO A 156 -17.01 -14.09 3.74
CA PRO A 156 -18.21 -13.46 4.28
C PRO A 156 -19.47 -14.13 3.76
N ASP A 157 -20.53 -14.15 4.57
CA ASP A 157 -21.83 -14.71 4.17
C ASP A 157 -22.62 -13.71 3.32
N MET A 158 -22.36 -12.43 3.52
CA MET A 158 -23.03 -11.33 2.84
C MET A 158 -22.09 -10.14 2.68
N VAL A 159 -22.36 -9.31 1.69
CA VAL A 159 -21.79 -7.98 1.50
C VAL A 159 -22.89 -6.95 1.60
N VAL A 160 -22.64 -5.84 2.31
CA VAL A 160 -23.55 -4.69 2.41
C VAL A 160 -22.84 -3.42 1.95
N TRP A 161 -23.58 -2.52 1.29
CA TRP A 161 -23.04 -1.25 0.76
C TRP A 161 -23.77 -0.05 1.37
N PRO A 162 -23.34 0.46 2.53
CA PRO A 162 -23.85 1.73 3.04
C PRO A 162 -23.51 2.88 2.10
N SER A 163 -24.42 3.84 1.96
CA SER A 163 -24.25 5.02 1.12
C SER A 163 -23.89 6.29 1.91
N CYS A 164 -23.99 6.23 3.24
CA CYS A 164 -23.68 7.34 4.14
C CYS A 164 -23.45 6.86 5.59
N HIS A 165 -22.99 7.78 6.44
CA HIS A 165 -22.77 7.53 7.86
C HIS A 165 -23.97 6.86 8.56
N ASN A 166 -25.19 7.37 8.31
CA ASN A 166 -26.40 6.86 8.98
C ASN A 166 -26.73 5.40 8.60
N ASP A 167 -26.39 4.98 7.39
CA ASP A 167 -26.57 3.58 6.99
C ASP A 167 -25.60 2.68 7.77
N VAL A 168 -24.36 3.13 8.01
CA VAL A 168 -23.40 2.39 8.84
C VAL A 168 -23.90 2.28 10.27
N VAL A 169 -24.49 3.35 10.85
CA VAL A 169 -25.09 3.30 12.19
C VAL A 169 -26.15 2.21 12.26
N LYS A 170 -27.10 2.20 11.30
CA LYS A 170 -28.18 1.20 11.24
C LYS A 170 -27.63 -0.23 11.11
N ILE A 171 -26.64 -0.44 10.23
CA ILE A 171 -26.03 -1.76 10.05
C ILE A 171 -25.37 -2.25 11.33
N VAL A 172 -24.62 -1.38 12.03
CA VAL A 172 -23.95 -1.74 13.29
C VAL A 172 -24.98 -2.04 14.39
N GLU A 173 -26.06 -1.24 14.51
CA GLU A 173 -27.15 -1.50 15.45
C GLU A 173 -27.83 -2.85 15.18
N LEU A 174 -28.15 -3.15 13.91
CA LEU A 174 -28.73 -4.43 13.52
C LEU A 174 -27.78 -5.60 13.78
N ALA A 175 -26.49 -5.44 13.49
CA ALA A 175 -25.49 -6.47 13.74
C ALA A 175 -25.35 -6.77 15.24
N CYS A 176 -25.35 -5.75 16.08
CA CYS A 176 -25.37 -5.91 17.55
C CYS A 176 -26.64 -6.62 18.03
N LYS A 177 -27.81 -6.21 17.51
CA LYS A 177 -29.10 -6.79 17.89
C LYS A 177 -29.20 -8.28 17.55
N HIS A 178 -28.69 -8.67 16.40
CA HIS A 178 -28.78 -10.04 15.87
C HIS A 178 -27.52 -10.88 16.05
N ASN A 179 -26.52 -10.38 16.78
CA ASN A 179 -25.24 -11.06 17.01
C ASN A 179 -24.55 -11.49 15.68
N VAL A 180 -24.44 -10.55 14.74
CA VAL A 180 -23.78 -10.74 13.44
C VAL A 180 -22.37 -10.14 13.50
N CYS A 181 -21.41 -10.81 12.88
CA CYS A 181 -20.03 -10.33 12.78
C CYS A 181 -19.89 -9.37 11.60
N LEU A 182 -19.33 -8.17 11.82
CA LEU A 182 -19.05 -7.21 10.76
C LEU A 182 -17.53 -7.12 10.50
N ILE A 183 -17.14 -7.15 9.23
CA ILE A 183 -15.77 -6.88 8.80
C ILE A 183 -15.80 -5.66 7.87
N PRO A 184 -15.24 -4.50 8.29
CA PRO A 184 -15.17 -3.32 7.42
C PRO A 184 -14.25 -3.58 6.22
N TYR A 185 -14.73 -3.23 5.03
CA TYR A 185 -13.99 -3.32 3.79
C TYR A 185 -13.88 -1.94 3.12
N GLY A 186 -12.67 -1.51 2.81
CA GLY A 186 -12.39 -0.27 2.07
C GLY A 186 -11.86 -0.54 0.67
N GLY A 187 -10.56 -0.43 0.51
CA GLY A 187 -9.87 -0.71 -0.76
C GLY A 187 -9.48 -2.16 -1.01
N GLY A 188 -9.53 -3.01 0.01
CA GLY A 188 -9.08 -4.40 -0.08
C GLY A 188 -7.55 -4.57 -0.20
N THR A 189 -6.76 -3.55 0.14
CA THR A 189 -5.30 -3.54 -0.04
C THR A 189 -4.53 -3.94 1.22
N SER A 190 -5.20 -4.45 2.24
CA SER A 190 -4.58 -4.93 3.47
C SER A 190 -3.55 -6.02 3.20
N VAL A 191 -2.43 -6.00 3.94
CA VAL A 191 -1.38 -7.04 3.91
C VAL A 191 -1.13 -7.62 5.31
N SER A 192 -2.07 -7.39 6.25
CA SER A 192 -2.03 -7.84 7.64
C SER A 192 -3.10 -8.89 7.96
N SER A 193 -3.72 -9.50 6.95
CA SER A 193 -4.87 -10.43 7.09
C SER A 193 -6.09 -9.82 7.81
N ALA A 194 -6.22 -8.48 7.84
CA ALA A 194 -7.31 -7.81 8.53
C ALA A 194 -8.71 -8.08 7.94
N LEU A 195 -8.77 -8.65 6.75
CA LEU A 195 -10.02 -9.02 6.04
C LEU A 195 -10.32 -10.52 6.11
N GLU A 196 -9.42 -11.31 6.69
CA GLU A 196 -9.59 -12.75 6.81
C GLU A 196 -10.77 -13.10 7.71
N CYS A 197 -11.62 -14.01 7.23
CA CYS A 197 -12.73 -14.54 8.01
C CYS A 197 -12.25 -15.74 8.83
N PRO A 198 -12.33 -15.69 10.18
CA PRO A 198 -11.88 -16.81 11.01
C PRO A 198 -12.66 -18.09 10.69
N PRO A 199 -11.97 -19.22 10.47
CA PRO A 199 -12.63 -20.49 10.12
C PRO A 199 -13.60 -20.98 11.20
N GLU A 200 -13.30 -20.68 12.46
CA GLU A 200 -14.07 -21.09 13.65
C GLU A 200 -15.27 -20.17 13.94
N GLU A 201 -15.44 -19.05 13.22
CA GLU A 201 -16.55 -18.14 13.45
C GLU A 201 -17.87 -18.78 12.97
N THR A 202 -18.77 -19.00 13.93
CA THR A 202 -20.06 -19.65 13.69
C THR A 202 -21.20 -18.66 13.41
N ARG A 203 -21.02 -17.38 13.71
CA ARG A 203 -21.97 -16.33 13.39
C ARG A 203 -21.98 -16.03 11.90
N SER A 204 -23.05 -15.44 11.42
CA SER A 204 -23.08 -14.83 10.09
C SER A 204 -22.04 -13.72 10.02
N ILE A 205 -21.18 -13.75 8.99
CA ILE A 205 -20.14 -12.74 8.74
C ILE A 205 -20.60 -11.83 7.60
N VAL A 206 -20.65 -10.54 7.85
CA VAL A 206 -21.03 -9.53 6.86
C VAL A 206 -19.84 -8.63 6.57
N SER A 207 -19.44 -8.56 5.30
CA SER A 207 -18.47 -7.57 4.82
C SER A 207 -19.21 -6.24 4.59
N LEU A 208 -18.78 -5.18 5.30
CA LEU A 208 -19.33 -3.84 5.17
C LEU A 208 -18.44 -3.03 4.24
N ASP A 209 -18.82 -2.96 2.97
CA ASP A 209 -18.07 -2.28 1.91
C ASP A 209 -18.44 -0.79 1.83
N THR A 210 -17.48 0.06 2.23
CA THR A 210 -17.65 1.52 2.28
C THR A 210 -17.53 2.23 0.92
N SER A 211 -17.33 1.50 -0.18
CA SER A 211 -17.03 2.08 -1.50
C SER A 211 -18.11 3.00 -2.08
N GLN A 212 -19.35 2.93 -1.58
CA GLN A 212 -20.41 3.89 -1.94
C GLN A 212 -20.31 5.21 -1.17
N MET A 213 -19.54 5.26 -0.09
CA MET A 213 -19.27 6.44 0.71
C MET A 213 -18.01 7.14 0.17
N ASN A 214 -18.12 7.78 -0.99
CA ASN A 214 -16.97 8.23 -1.76
C ASN A 214 -17.03 9.71 -2.19
N ARG A 215 -17.73 10.54 -1.42
CA ARG A 215 -17.93 11.96 -1.71
C ARG A 215 -17.01 12.85 -0.89
N ILE A 216 -16.58 13.97 -1.48
CA ILE A 216 -16.11 15.13 -0.71
C ILE A 216 -17.35 15.91 -0.31
N LEU A 217 -17.64 15.98 1.00
CA LEU A 217 -18.85 16.60 1.55
C LEU A 217 -18.75 18.12 1.54
N TRP A 218 -17.57 18.64 1.88
CA TRP A 218 -17.24 20.06 1.78
C TRP A 218 -15.73 20.29 1.72
N ILE A 219 -15.34 21.45 1.18
CA ILE A 219 -13.97 22.00 1.19
C ILE A 219 -14.04 23.37 1.86
N ASP A 220 -13.20 23.58 2.87
CA ASP A 220 -13.00 24.88 3.51
C ASP A 220 -11.67 25.48 3.09
N GLU A 221 -11.72 26.39 2.15
CA GLU A 221 -10.55 27.06 1.59
C GLU A 221 -9.86 27.99 2.59
N LYS A 222 -10.59 28.53 3.57
CA LYS A 222 -10.03 29.44 4.58
C LYS A 222 -9.21 28.67 5.60
N ASN A 223 -9.69 27.52 6.02
CA ASN A 223 -9.03 26.67 7.01
C ASN A 223 -8.15 25.59 6.38
N LEU A 224 -8.15 25.47 5.04
CA LEU A 224 -7.43 24.46 4.26
C LEU A 224 -7.74 23.04 4.76
N THR A 225 -9.03 22.72 4.81
CA THR A 225 -9.52 21.40 5.20
C THR A 225 -10.58 20.90 4.23
N ALA A 226 -10.71 19.58 4.11
CA ALA A 226 -11.80 18.94 3.39
C ALA A 226 -12.42 17.87 4.28
N HIS A 227 -13.75 17.77 4.28
CA HIS A 227 -14.50 16.73 4.96
C HIS A 227 -14.98 15.71 3.93
N VAL A 228 -14.64 14.45 4.15
CA VAL A 228 -14.66 13.44 3.11
C VAL A 228 -15.18 12.12 3.66
N GLU A 229 -16.00 11.42 2.90
CA GLU A 229 -16.45 10.08 3.23
C GLU A 229 -15.31 9.07 3.15
N ALA A 230 -15.27 8.13 4.09
CA ALA A 230 -14.13 7.25 4.31
C ALA A 230 -13.88 6.20 3.22
N GLY A 231 -14.88 5.90 2.40
CA GLY A 231 -14.77 4.91 1.31
C GLY A 231 -14.14 5.45 0.03
N ILE A 232 -13.88 6.75 -0.07
CA ILE A 232 -13.23 7.32 -1.25
C ILE A 232 -11.82 6.72 -1.44
N VAL A 233 -11.50 6.34 -2.67
CA VAL A 233 -10.16 5.85 -3.03
C VAL A 233 -9.20 7.02 -3.19
N GLY A 234 -7.96 6.85 -2.77
CA GLY A 234 -6.97 7.92 -2.77
C GLY A 234 -6.75 8.60 -4.11
N GLN A 235 -6.72 7.84 -5.19
CA GLN A 235 -6.61 8.39 -6.54
C GLN A 235 -7.78 9.31 -6.91
N ASP A 236 -8.99 8.94 -6.51
CA ASP A 236 -10.18 9.76 -6.75
C ASP A 236 -10.21 10.98 -5.84
N LEU A 237 -9.80 10.84 -4.58
CA LEU A 237 -9.69 11.95 -3.64
C LEU A 237 -8.72 13.02 -4.19
N GLU A 238 -7.51 12.62 -4.58
CA GLU A 238 -6.53 13.55 -5.15
C GLU A 238 -7.02 14.17 -6.46
N ARG A 239 -7.65 13.40 -7.34
CA ARG A 239 -8.23 13.93 -8.59
C ARG A 239 -9.27 15.00 -8.32
N LEU A 240 -10.24 14.76 -7.45
CA LEU A 240 -11.31 15.70 -7.12
C LEU A 240 -10.79 16.97 -6.42
N LEU A 241 -9.83 16.81 -5.50
CA LEU A 241 -9.17 17.96 -4.86
C LEU A 241 -8.36 18.78 -5.87
N ASN A 242 -7.65 18.12 -6.80
CA ASN A 242 -6.85 18.78 -7.83
C ASN A 242 -7.74 19.59 -8.79
N GLU A 243 -8.94 19.11 -9.13
CA GLU A 243 -9.94 19.86 -9.90
C GLU A 243 -10.36 21.17 -9.22
N SER A 244 -10.25 21.21 -7.87
CA SER A 244 -10.51 22.38 -7.05
C SER A 244 -9.25 23.20 -6.73
N GLY A 245 -8.08 22.83 -7.25
CA GLY A 245 -6.80 23.50 -7.00
C GLY A 245 -6.07 23.08 -5.72
N TYR A 246 -6.49 22.01 -5.08
CA TYR A 246 -5.93 21.51 -3.82
C TYR A 246 -5.38 20.08 -3.94
N CYS A 247 -4.65 19.63 -2.95
CA CYS A 247 -4.18 18.25 -2.77
C CYS A 247 -4.04 17.91 -1.28
N THR A 248 -4.09 16.63 -0.92
CA THR A 248 -3.61 16.15 0.38
C THR A 248 -2.11 15.91 0.35
N GLY A 249 -1.59 15.48 -0.79
CA GLY A 249 -0.22 15.03 -0.98
C GLY A 249 0.10 13.70 -0.33
N HIS A 250 -0.89 12.99 0.24
CA HIS A 250 -0.72 11.69 0.83
C HIS A 250 -0.75 10.61 -0.25
N GLU A 251 0.39 9.98 -0.50
CA GLU A 251 0.54 8.94 -1.52
C GLU A 251 1.09 7.64 -0.91
N PRO A 252 0.26 6.79 -0.30
CA PRO A 252 0.64 5.40 -0.02
C PRO A 252 0.92 4.65 -1.32
N ASP A 253 1.73 3.59 -1.27
CA ASP A 253 2.07 2.79 -2.46
C ASP A 253 0.82 2.21 -3.16
N SER A 254 -0.26 1.99 -2.41
CA SER A 254 -1.56 1.47 -2.88
C SER A 254 -2.62 2.54 -3.16
N MET A 255 -2.27 3.82 -3.25
CA MET A 255 -3.25 4.93 -3.34
C MET A 255 -4.27 4.79 -4.49
N GLU A 256 -3.94 4.03 -5.53
CA GLU A 256 -4.85 3.76 -6.65
C GLU A 256 -6.06 2.92 -6.24
N PHE A 257 -5.97 2.19 -5.13
CA PHE A 257 -6.96 1.22 -4.68
C PHE A 257 -7.39 1.41 -3.23
N SER A 258 -6.48 1.86 -2.34
CA SER A 258 -6.75 2.04 -0.92
C SER A 258 -7.66 3.23 -0.65
N SER A 259 -8.54 3.10 0.36
CA SER A 259 -9.50 4.12 0.75
C SER A 259 -8.98 5.00 1.89
N LEU A 260 -9.55 6.21 2.01
CA LEU A 260 -9.23 7.15 3.09
C LEU A 260 -9.47 6.54 4.48
N GLY A 261 -10.60 5.83 4.67
CA GLY A 261 -10.89 5.12 5.93
C GLY A 261 -9.89 4.01 6.21
N GLY A 262 -9.42 3.31 5.17
CA GLY A 262 -8.34 2.33 5.26
C GLY A 262 -7.03 2.98 5.70
N TRP A 263 -6.67 4.15 5.17
CA TRP A 263 -5.49 4.89 5.61
C TRP A 263 -5.53 5.23 7.10
N VAL A 264 -6.68 5.70 7.57
CA VAL A 264 -6.88 5.99 9.01
C VAL A 264 -6.77 4.70 9.83
N ALA A 265 -7.49 3.65 9.43
CA ALA A 265 -7.53 2.38 10.15
C ALA A 265 -6.17 1.67 10.23
N THR A 266 -5.30 1.82 9.22
CA THR A 266 -3.95 1.23 9.22
C THR A 266 -2.85 2.19 9.64
N ARG A 267 -3.18 3.45 9.97
CA ARG A 267 -2.20 4.50 10.23
C ARG A 267 -1.16 4.64 9.11
N ALA A 268 -1.66 4.71 7.88
CA ALA A 268 -0.85 4.65 6.68
C ALA A 268 0.16 5.79 6.55
N SER A 269 1.35 5.50 6.04
CA SER A 269 2.33 6.50 5.65
C SER A 269 2.36 6.72 4.14
N GLY A 270 2.75 7.92 3.70
CA GLY A 270 2.80 8.30 2.31
C GLY A 270 4.22 8.55 1.80
N MET A 271 4.43 8.34 0.49
CA MET A 271 5.71 8.53 -0.18
C MET A 271 6.27 9.95 -0.10
N LYS A 272 5.39 10.94 0.09
CA LYS A 272 5.72 12.39 0.17
C LYS A 272 5.65 12.94 1.59
N LYS A 273 5.77 12.08 2.61
CA LYS A 273 5.55 12.46 4.01
C LYS A 273 6.44 13.61 4.49
N ASN A 274 7.62 13.82 3.90
CA ASN A 274 8.55 14.87 4.34
C ASN A 274 8.00 16.29 4.17
N ILE A 275 7.07 16.50 3.23
CA ILE A 275 6.36 17.77 3.04
C ILE A 275 4.96 17.72 3.61
N TYR A 276 4.23 16.62 3.36
CA TYR A 276 2.80 16.55 3.63
C TYR A 276 2.48 15.89 4.97
N GLY A 277 3.36 15.08 5.51
CA GLY A 277 3.13 14.26 6.70
C GLY A 277 2.56 12.88 6.37
N ASN A 278 2.42 12.06 7.41
CA ASN A 278 1.67 10.80 7.35
C ASN A 278 0.19 11.07 7.64
N ILE A 279 -0.64 10.03 7.65
CA ILE A 279 -2.08 10.21 7.87
C ILE A 279 -2.38 10.85 9.23
N GLU A 280 -1.60 10.53 10.28
CA GLU A 280 -1.75 11.13 11.62
C GLU A 280 -1.45 12.63 11.65
N ASP A 281 -0.64 13.13 10.72
CA ASP A 281 -0.33 14.56 10.58
C ASP A 281 -1.41 15.30 9.77
N LEU A 282 -2.11 14.58 8.90
CA LEU A 282 -3.12 15.14 7.99
C LEU A 282 -4.52 15.17 8.59
N VAL A 283 -4.86 14.20 9.42
CA VAL A 283 -6.19 14.08 10.01
C VAL A 283 -6.44 15.19 11.04
N VAL A 284 -7.55 15.91 10.85
CA VAL A 284 -8.09 16.90 11.80
C VAL A 284 -9.18 16.28 12.65
N HIS A 285 -10.05 15.47 12.01
CA HIS A 285 -11.19 14.86 12.66
C HIS A 285 -11.52 13.50 12.05
N VAL A 286 -11.94 12.54 12.86
CA VAL A 286 -12.46 11.23 12.44
C VAL A 286 -13.81 11.01 13.08
N LYS A 287 -14.74 10.51 12.27
CA LYS A 287 -16.03 10.01 12.73
C LYS A 287 -16.09 8.52 12.55
N MET A 288 -16.32 7.79 13.63
CA MET A 288 -16.31 6.34 13.65
C MET A 288 -17.57 5.80 14.33
N VAL A 289 -18.18 4.79 13.74
CA VAL A 289 -19.32 4.06 14.30
C VAL A 289 -18.82 2.83 15.04
N THR A 290 -19.21 2.71 16.30
CA THR A 290 -18.89 1.56 17.16
C THR A 290 -20.17 0.93 17.70
N PRO A 291 -20.12 -0.26 18.29
CA PRO A 291 -21.27 -0.87 18.96
C PRO A 291 -21.84 -0.05 20.10
N GLN A 292 -21.03 0.78 20.71
CA GLN A 292 -21.43 1.62 21.84
C GLN A 292 -21.96 2.99 21.42
N GLY A 293 -21.88 3.31 20.12
CA GLY A 293 -22.30 4.57 19.54
C GLY A 293 -21.27 5.21 18.63
N VAL A 294 -21.48 6.45 18.27
CA VAL A 294 -20.60 7.22 17.38
C VAL A 294 -19.50 7.88 18.20
N ILE A 295 -18.26 7.71 17.76
CA ILE A 295 -17.10 8.43 18.28
C ILE A 295 -16.80 9.58 17.33
N GLU A 296 -16.87 10.81 17.86
CA GLU A 296 -16.45 12.03 17.18
C GLU A 296 -16.01 13.09 18.19
N LYS A 297 -15.10 13.99 17.81
CA LYS A 297 -14.76 15.14 18.66
C LYS A 297 -15.85 16.20 18.55
N SER A 298 -16.10 16.90 19.64
CA SER A 298 -17.08 17.99 19.71
C SER A 298 -16.71 19.21 18.85
N CYS A 299 -15.47 19.33 18.42
CA CYS A 299 -15.01 20.42 17.55
C CYS A 299 -13.88 19.97 16.62
N GLN A 300 -13.74 20.66 15.50
CA GLN A 300 -12.70 20.42 14.49
C GLN A 300 -11.60 21.49 14.56
N CYS A 301 -11.15 21.82 15.77
CA CYS A 301 -10.07 22.77 15.95
C CYS A 301 -8.69 22.15 15.69
N PRO A 302 -7.66 22.98 15.35
CA PRO A 302 -6.32 22.49 14.99
C PRO A 302 -5.63 21.69 16.10
N ARG A 303 -5.95 21.97 17.37
CA ARG A 303 -5.39 21.30 18.54
C ARG A 303 -6.32 21.41 19.74
N MET A 304 -6.47 20.30 20.44
CA MET A 304 -7.22 20.21 21.68
C MET A 304 -6.36 19.53 22.75
N SER A 305 -6.38 20.06 23.99
CA SER A 305 -5.59 19.52 25.11
C SER A 305 -6.46 18.96 26.24
N THR A 306 -7.71 18.62 25.94
CA THR A 306 -8.66 17.99 26.86
C THR A 306 -8.66 16.47 26.67
N GLY A 307 -8.18 15.75 27.68
CA GLY A 307 -8.15 14.28 27.68
C GLY A 307 -7.15 13.67 26.70
N PRO A 308 -7.14 12.32 26.60
CA PRO A 308 -6.38 11.59 25.59
C PRO A 308 -6.89 11.87 24.18
N ASP A 309 -6.01 11.85 23.20
CA ASP A 309 -6.42 12.03 21.81
C ASP A 309 -7.02 10.71 21.25
N ILE A 310 -8.32 10.68 21.10
CA ILE A 310 -9.07 9.53 20.60
C ILE A 310 -8.63 9.10 19.20
N HIS A 311 -8.13 10.02 18.36
CA HIS A 311 -7.65 9.68 17.02
C HIS A 311 -6.48 8.70 17.06
N HIS A 312 -5.61 8.77 18.09
CA HIS A 312 -4.51 7.82 18.26
C HIS A 312 -4.98 6.40 18.61
N PHE A 313 -6.16 6.24 19.17
CA PHE A 313 -6.80 4.93 19.38
C PHE A 313 -7.42 4.38 18.09
N ILE A 314 -8.00 5.27 17.28
CA ILE A 314 -8.64 4.90 16.02
C ILE A 314 -7.59 4.51 14.98
N MET A 315 -6.51 5.29 14.88
CA MET A 315 -5.44 5.04 13.92
C MET A 315 -4.65 3.77 14.25
N GLY A 316 -4.61 2.83 13.32
CA GLY A 316 -3.99 1.53 13.50
C GLY A 316 -4.92 0.47 14.12
N SER A 317 -6.21 0.76 14.28
CA SER A 317 -7.20 -0.18 14.81
C SER A 317 -7.62 -1.28 13.81
N GLU A 318 -7.35 -1.09 12.53
CA GLU A 318 -7.64 -2.05 11.44
C GLU A 318 -9.08 -2.60 11.47
N GLY A 319 -10.05 -1.74 11.83
CA GLY A 319 -11.46 -2.10 11.90
C GLY A 319 -11.89 -2.82 13.20
N THR A 320 -10.98 -3.07 14.16
CA THR A 320 -11.30 -3.80 15.39
C THR A 320 -12.12 -2.99 16.40
N LEU A 321 -12.07 -1.66 16.33
CA LEU A 321 -12.81 -0.76 17.23
C LEU A 321 -14.12 -0.26 16.65
N GLY A 322 -14.28 -0.31 15.34
CA GLY A 322 -15.48 0.19 14.66
C GLY A 322 -15.23 0.51 13.19
N VAL A 323 -16.17 1.19 12.56
CA VAL A 323 -16.15 1.56 11.14
C VAL A 323 -15.93 3.07 11.01
N VAL A 324 -14.81 3.46 10.39
CA VAL A 324 -14.56 4.87 10.04
C VAL A 324 -15.49 5.26 8.90
N THR A 325 -16.25 6.33 9.08
CA THR A 325 -17.27 6.78 8.13
C THR A 325 -16.96 8.09 7.44
N GLU A 326 -16.40 9.04 8.16
CA GLU A 326 -16.07 10.37 7.65
C GLU A 326 -14.76 10.85 8.25
N VAL A 327 -13.98 11.60 7.47
CA VAL A 327 -12.68 12.14 7.91
C VAL A 327 -12.54 13.58 7.45
N THR A 328 -12.13 14.48 8.34
CA THR A 328 -11.66 15.81 7.94
C THR A 328 -10.16 15.79 7.84
N VAL A 329 -9.65 16.11 6.66
CA VAL A 329 -8.21 16.12 6.34
C VAL A 329 -7.73 17.52 6.01
N LYS A 330 -6.47 17.79 6.33
CA LYS A 330 -5.77 18.99 5.85
C LYS A 330 -5.55 18.87 4.35
N ILE A 331 -5.80 19.98 3.65
CA ILE A 331 -5.47 20.14 2.24
C ILE A 331 -4.48 21.30 2.06
N ARG A 332 -3.83 21.34 0.92
CA ARG A 332 -2.90 22.40 0.55
C ARG A 332 -3.14 22.79 -0.90
N PRO A 333 -2.82 24.03 -1.31
CA PRO A 333 -2.76 24.38 -2.74
C PRO A 333 -1.84 23.40 -3.49
N MET A 334 -2.21 23.05 -4.70
CA MET A 334 -1.38 22.21 -5.56
C MET A 334 0.01 22.80 -5.74
N PRO A 335 1.09 21.98 -5.74
CA PRO A 335 2.42 22.46 -6.00
C PRO A 335 2.54 22.98 -7.45
N GLU A 336 3.04 24.20 -7.63
CA GLU A 336 3.24 24.82 -8.95
C GLU A 336 4.32 24.11 -9.76
N TYR A 337 5.31 23.54 -9.09
CA TYR A 337 6.48 22.94 -9.72
C TYR A 337 6.88 21.63 -9.04
N GLN A 338 7.18 20.64 -9.87
CA GLN A 338 7.64 19.32 -9.47
C GLN A 338 8.91 18.99 -10.23
N LYS A 339 9.93 18.48 -9.51
CA LYS A 339 11.22 18.10 -10.09
C LYS A 339 11.72 16.78 -9.51
N TYR A 340 12.07 15.87 -10.38
CA TYR A 340 12.71 14.62 -9.99
C TYR A 340 14.24 14.79 -10.00
N GLY A 341 14.91 13.95 -9.22
CA GLY A 341 16.37 13.89 -9.19
C GLY A 341 16.88 12.53 -8.75
N SER A 342 18.16 12.31 -8.94
CA SER A 342 18.83 11.13 -8.42
C SER A 342 20.29 11.40 -8.09
N VAL A 343 20.81 10.65 -7.11
CA VAL A 343 22.22 10.71 -6.67
C VAL A 343 22.77 9.30 -6.58
N VAL A 344 23.94 9.06 -7.19
CA VAL A 344 24.69 7.82 -7.04
C VAL A 344 25.74 8.01 -5.95
N PHE A 345 25.81 7.08 -5.00
CA PHE A 345 26.83 7.05 -3.94
C PHE A 345 27.79 5.87 -4.14
N PRO A 346 29.04 5.97 -3.64
CA PRO A 346 30.02 4.89 -3.73
C PRO A 346 29.60 3.60 -3.03
N ASN A 347 28.84 3.73 -1.93
CA ASN A 347 28.30 2.62 -1.13
C ASN A 347 27.08 3.07 -0.34
N PHE A 348 26.39 2.11 0.27
CA PHE A 348 25.15 2.35 0.99
C PHE A 348 25.36 3.16 2.28
N GLU A 349 26.48 2.95 2.99
CA GLU A 349 26.81 3.66 4.22
C GLU A 349 26.93 5.17 4.00
N GLN A 350 27.60 5.59 2.91
CA GLN A 350 27.71 6.99 2.53
C GLN A 350 26.35 7.60 2.14
N GLY A 351 25.51 6.80 1.45
CA GLY A 351 24.14 7.19 1.16
C GLY A 351 23.32 7.41 2.43
N VAL A 352 23.36 6.48 3.38
CA VAL A 352 22.67 6.63 4.68
C VAL A 352 23.17 7.83 5.47
N ALA A 353 24.49 8.06 5.51
CA ALA A 353 25.07 9.22 6.18
C ALA A 353 24.57 10.54 5.56
N CYS A 354 24.43 10.59 4.23
CA CYS A 354 23.84 11.73 3.53
C CYS A 354 22.37 11.92 3.93
N LEU A 355 21.56 10.87 3.92
CA LEU A 355 20.14 10.94 4.32
C LEU A 355 19.97 11.42 5.76
N ARG A 356 20.82 10.93 6.67
CA ARG A 356 20.84 11.38 8.06
C ARG A 356 21.15 12.88 8.16
N GLU A 357 22.12 13.39 7.39
CA GLU A 357 22.46 14.82 7.40
C GLU A 357 21.32 15.66 6.80
N VAL A 358 20.67 15.20 5.74
CA VAL A 358 19.48 15.83 5.16
C VAL A 358 18.34 15.90 6.19
N ALA A 359 18.09 14.82 6.91
CA ALA A 359 17.07 14.79 7.98
C ALA A 359 17.42 15.74 9.12
N LYS A 360 18.69 15.74 9.58
CA LYS A 360 19.19 16.62 10.63
C LYS A 360 19.05 18.10 10.29
N GLN A 361 19.28 18.46 9.03
CA GLN A 361 19.09 19.84 8.54
C GLN A 361 17.63 20.17 8.21
N ARG A 362 16.69 19.19 8.36
CA ARG A 362 15.26 19.33 8.03
C ARG A 362 15.03 19.87 6.63
N CYS A 363 15.87 19.43 5.68
CA CYS A 363 15.79 19.81 4.29
C CYS A 363 15.50 18.59 3.37
N ALA A 364 14.76 17.61 3.88
CA ALA A 364 14.35 16.46 3.07
C ALA A 364 13.36 16.89 1.98
N PRO A 365 13.57 16.47 0.72
CA PRO A 365 12.61 16.70 -0.36
C PRO A 365 11.31 15.92 -0.09
N ALA A 366 10.27 16.16 -0.89
CA ALA A 366 8.97 15.49 -0.71
C ALA A 366 9.12 13.98 -0.58
N SER A 367 9.94 13.38 -1.45
CA SER A 367 10.35 11.98 -1.35
C SER A 367 11.86 11.85 -1.51
N ILE A 368 12.48 11.05 -0.64
CA ILE A 368 13.87 10.64 -0.74
C ILE A 368 13.98 9.15 -0.42
N ARG A 369 14.54 8.37 -1.33
CA ARG A 369 14.65 6.91 -1.18
C ARG A 369 16.05 6.48 -1.59
N LEU A 370 16.72 5.70 -0.75
CA LEU A 370 18.05 5.17 -1.03
C LEU A 370 17.94 3.66 -1.27
N MET A 371 18.22 3.22 -2.48
CA MET A 371 18.21 1.82 -2.89
C MET A 371 19.60 1.22 -2.78
N ASP A 372 19.70 -0.02 -2.31
CA ASP A 372 20.94 -0.79 -2.32
C ASP A 372 21.37 -1.17 -3.74
N ASN A 373 22.53 -1.81 -3.85
CA ASN A 373 23.11 -2.20 -5.15
C ASN A 373 22.25 -3.25 -5.88
N GLU A 374 21.71 -4.21 -5.16
CA GLU A 374 20.92 -5.28 -5.78
C GLU A 374 19.57 -4.75 -6.27
N GLN A 375 18.91 -3.86 -5.51
CA GLN A 375 17.70 -3.19 -5.98
C GLN A 375 17.98 -2.26 -7.17
N PHE A 376 19.15 -1.62 -7.21
CA PHE A 376 19.57 -0.84 -8.37
C PHE A 376 19.72 -1.71 -9.63
N LYS A 377 20.34 -2.90 -9.51
CA LYS A 377 20.43 -3.89 -10.60
C LYS A 377 19.04 -4.35 -11.05
N PHE A 378 18.15 -4.66 -10.11
CA PHE A 378 16.76 -4.99 -10.40
C PHE A 378 16.03 -3.86 -11.14
N GLY A 379 16.18 -2.60 -10.68
CA GLY A 379 15.64 -1.42 -11.38
C GLY A 379 16.19 -1.26 -12.81
N HIS A 380 17.42 -1.72 -13.06
CA HIS A 380 17.98 -1.79 -14.41
C HIS A 380 17.34 -2.87 -15.27
N ALA A 381 17.06 -4.05 -14.71
CA ALA A 381 16.36 -5.12 -15.41
C ALA A 381 14.94 -4.70 -15.85
N LEU A 382 14.32 -3.78 -15.12
CA LEU A 382 13.00 -3.18 -15.43
C LEU A 382 13.06 -1.99 -16.38
N LYS A 383 14.23 -1.67 -16.94
CA LYS A 383 14.37 -0.54 -17.86
C LYS A 383 13.70 -0.87 -19.21
N PRO A 384 12.73 -0.05 -19.67
CA PRO A 384 12.13 -0.25 -20.99
C PRO A 384 13.17 -0.09 -22.11
N GLN A 385 12.93 -0.76 -23.22
CA GLN A 385 13.71 -0.56 -24.44
C GLN A 385 13.49 0.87 -24.95
N VAL A 386 14.55 1.65 -24.99
CA VAL A 386 14.53 3.00 -25.58
C VAL A 386 14.93 2.90 -27.03
N SER A 387 14.13 3.49 -27.91
CA SER A 387 14.35 3.44 -29.37
C SER A 387 15.52 4.28 -29.87
N SER A 388 16.19 5.06 -29.01
CA SER A 388 17.30 5.95 -29.42
C SER A 388 18.67 5.36 -29.07
N ILE A 389 19.47 5.10 -30.10
CA ILE A 389 20.89 4.68 -29.98
C ILE A 389 21.71 5.75 -29.24
N PHE A 390 21.35 7.02 -29.39
CA PHE A 390 22.06 8.14 -28.76
C PHE A 390 21.90 8.15 -27.23
N THR A 391 20.73 7.83 -26.70
CA THR A 391 20.50 7.74 -25.25
C THR A 391 21.26 6.55 -24.65
N SER A 392 21.31 5.41 -25.33
CA SER A 392 22.13 4.25 -24.91
C SER A 392 23.62 4.58 -24.87
N PHE A 393 24.12 5.35 -25.83
CA PHE A 393 25.53 5.79 -25.83
C PHE A 393 25.85 6.73 -24.67
N LEU A 394 24.98 7.70 -24.40
CA LEU A 394 25.14 8.61 -23.25
C LEU A 394 25.08 7.88 -21.91
N ASP A 395 24.21 6.89 -21.75
CA ASP A 395 24.15 6.05 -20.55
C ASP A 395 25.44 5.23 -20.38
N GLY A 396 26.00 4.73 -21.46
CA GLY A 396 27.32 4.06 -21.48
C GLY A 396 28.46 4.97 -21.02
N LEU A 397 28.49 6.21 -21.53
CA LEU A 397 29.48 7.22 -21.12
C LEU A 397 29.36 7.61 -19.64
N LYS A 398 28.13 7.80 -19.14
CA LYS A 398 27.88 8.07 -17.71
C LYS A 398 28.37 6.92 -16.84
N LYS A 399 28.05 5.68 -17.20
CA LYS A 399 28.53 4.49 -16.50
C LYS A 399 30.05 4.40 -16.49
N PHE A 400 30.70 4.63 -17.64
CA PHE A 400 32.15 4.64 -17.77
C PHE A 400 32.79 5.72 -16.89
N TYR A 401 32.25 6.95 -16.89
CA TYR A 401 32.72 8.04 -16.05
C TYR A 401 32.66 7.69 -14.56
N ILE A 402 31.52 7.17 -14.10
CA ILE A 402 31.30 6.82 -12.67
C ILE A 402 32.26 5.70 -12.26
N THR A 403 32.44 4.66 -13.08
CA THR A 403 33.25 3.48 -12.72
C THR A 403 34.73 3.69 -12.93
N LYS A 404 35.15 4.34 -14.01
CA LYS A 404 36.58 4.47 -14.37
C LYS A 404 37.22 5.75 -13.86
N PHE A 405 36.51 6.91 -13.96
CA PHE A 405 37.07 8.19 -13.50
C PHE A 405 36.80 8.46 -12.02
N LYS A 406 35.64 8.10 -11.51
CA LYS A 406 35.30 8.30 -10.09
C LYS A 406 35.63 7.08 -9.22
N GLY A 407 35.98 5.95 -9.82
CA GLY A 407 36.40 4.75 -9.12
C GLY A 407 35.30 4.05 -8.31
N PHE A 408 34.03 4.27 -8.65
CA PHE A 408 32.93 3.59 -7.95
C PHE A 408 32.90 2.13 -8.34
N ASP A 409 32.85 1.25 -7.34
CA ASP A 409 32.67 -0.19 -7.54
C ASP A 409 31.22 -0.48 -7.98
N PRO A 410 31.00 -1.04 -9.19
CA PRO A 410 29.67 -1.39 -9.67
C PRO A 410 28.89 -2.35 -8.77
N ASN A 411 29.58 -3.08 -7.89
CA ASN A 411 28.98 -4.04 -6.96
C ASN A 411 28.67 -3.44 -5.58
N ARG A 412 29.04 -2.19 -5.33
CA ARG A 412 28.82 -1.52 -4.06
C ARG A 412 28.03 -0.22 -4.16
N LEU A 413 28.01 0.39 -5.36
CA LEU A 413 27.31 1.65 -5.57
C LEU A 413 25.81 1.51 -5.24
N CYS A 414 25.23 2.58 -4.74
CA CYS A 414 23.80 2.68 -4.45
C CYS A 414 23.22 3.98 -5.01
N VAL A 415 21.90 4.09 -5.08
CA VAL A 415 21.24 5.23 -5.72
C VAL A 415 20.13 5.78 -4.83
N ALA A 416 20.16 7.09 -4.61
CA ALA A 416 19.02 7.81 -4.05
C ALA A 416 18.16 8.41 -5.17
N THR A 417 16.85 8.27 -5.06
CA THR A 417 15.86 8.96 -5.90
C THR A 417 15.20 10.07 -5.10
N LEU A 418 14.95 11.20 -5.75
CA LEU A 418 14.49 12.43 -5.12
C LEU A 418 13.25 12.96 -5.87
N LEU A 419 12.31 13.52 -5.10
CA LEU A 419 11.19 14.29 -5.63
C LEU A 419 11.08 15.60 -4.85
N PHE A 420 11.14 16.71 -5.54
CA PHE A 420 10.94 18.06 -5.02
C PHE A 420 9.61 18.60 -5.52
N GLU A 421 8.84 19.23 -4.65
CA GLU A 421 7.54 19.84 -5.00
C GLU A 421 7.36 21.17 -4.26
N GLY A 422 6.65 22.12 -4.86
CA GLY A 422 6.26 23.38 -4.27
C GLY A 422 6.41 24.57 -5.22
N ASP A 423 6.75 25.72 -4.66
CA ASP A 423 7.13 26.92 -5.39
C ASP A 423 8.43 26.70 -6.16
N ARG A 424 8.50 27.18 -7.40
CA ARG A 424 9.61 26.90 -8.31
C ARG A 424 10.98 27.35 -7.76
N GLU A 425 11.05 28.55 -7.21
CA GLU A 425 12.32 29.09 -6.73
C GLU A 425 12.81 28.33 -5.50
N LYS A 426 11.89 28.02 -4.58
CA LYS A 426 12.18 27.23 -3.39
C LYS A 426 12.62 25.82 -3.76
N VAL A 427 11.97 25.19 -4.75
CA VAL A 427 12.36 23.85 -5.24
C VAL A 427 13.79 23.86 -5.78
N LEU A 428 14.16 24.86 -6.59
CA LEU A 428 15.52 24.95 -7.13
C LEU A 428 16.59 25.22 -6.07
N GLN A 429 16.29 26.06 -5.07
CA GLN A 429 17.17 26.29 -3.94
C GLN A 429 17.33 25.04 -3.08
N HIS A 430 16.24 24.36 -2.79
CA HIS A 430 16.20 23.12 -2.03
C HIS A 430 16.97 21.99 -2.73
N GLU A 431 16.76 21.82 -4.02
CA GLU A 431 17.54 20.88 -4.84
C GLU A 431 19.04 21.13 -4.71
N LYS A 432 19.47 22.38 -4.88
CA LYS A 432 20.88 22.78 -4.74
C LYS A 432 21.44 22.44 -3.34
N GLN A 433 20.66 22.68 -2.29
CA GLN A 433 21.05 22.35 -0.91
C GLN A 433 21.26 20.84 -0.76
N VAL A 434 20.32 20.01 -1.20
CA VAL A 434 20.38 18.55 -1.09
C VAL A 434 21.57 18.00 -1.89
N TYR A 435 21.80 18.48 -3.11
CA TYR A 435 22.96 18.06 -3.90
C TYR A 435 24.30 18.48 -3.29
N ASN A 436 24.37 19.67 -2.67
CA ASN A 436 25.55 20.11 -1.94
C ASN A 436 25.85 19.23 -0.71
N ILE A 437 24.80 18.79 -0.01
CA ILE A 437 24.96 17.81 1.08
C ILE A 437 25.46 16.48 0.49
N ALA A 438 24.80 15.97 -0.54
CA ALA A 438 25.18 14.71 -1.16
C ALA A 438 26.65 14.68 -1.62
N ALA A 439 27.15 15.77 -2.20
CA ALA A 439 28.54 15.89 -2.63
C ALA A 439 29.54 15.72 -1.47
N LYS A 440 29.22 16.16 -0.25
CA LYS A 440 30.07 15.97 0.95
C LYS A 440 30.23 14.49 1.33
N PHE A 441 29.27 13.65 0.94
CA PHE A 441 29.29 12.21 1.16
C PHE A 441 29.68 11.43 -0.11
N GLY A 442 30.34 12.08 -1.07
CA GLY A 442 30.79 11.46 -2.31
C GLY A 442 29.70 11.18 -3.33
N GLY A 443 28.49 11.73 -3.13
CA GLY A 443 27.37 11.56 -4.04
C GLY A 443 27.57 12.34 -5.34
N LEU A 444 27.12 11.75 -6.44
CA LEU A 444 27.14 12.33 -7.80
C LEU A 444 25.73 12.42 -8.35
N ALA A 445 25.36 13.59 -8.89
CA ALA A 445 24.08 13.78 -9.56
C ALA A 445 23.95 12.84 -10.76
N ALA A 446 22.84 12.10 -10.84
CA ALA A 446 22.61 11.08 -11.87
C ALA A 446 21.41 11.38 -12.79
N GLY A 447 20.82 12.57 -12.66
CA GLY A 447 19.77 13.10 -13.54
C GLY A 447 18.35 12.81 -13.08
N GLU A 448 17.41 13.44 -13.78
CA GLU A 448 15.98 13.41 -13.45
C GLU A 448 15.29 12.08 -13.85
N ASP A 449 15.65 11.55 -15.03
CA ASP A 449 15.02 10.35 -15.59
C ASP A 449 15.09 9.13 -14.65
N ASN A 450 16.23 8.96 -13.97
CA ASN A 450 16.40 7.87 -13.01
C ASN A 450 15.51 8.08 -11.78
N GLY A 451 15.40 9.31 -11.29
CA GLY A 451 14.54 9.68 -10.18
C GLY A 451 13.08 9.42 -10.48
N GLN A 452 12.61 9.92 -11.62
CA GLN A 452 11.23 9.75 -12.07
C GLN A 452 10.86 8.28 -12.28
N ARG A 453 11.74 7.51 -12.96
CA ARG A 453 11.52 6.08 -13.18
C ARG A 453 11.45 5.32 -11.85
N GLY A 454 12.38 5.58 -10.93
CA GLY A 454 12.38 4.93 -9.61
C GLY A 454 11.11 5.22 -8.81
N TYR A 455 10.58 6.44 -8.92
CA TYR A 455 9.30 6.80 -8.28
C TYR A 455 8.12 6.05 -8.92
N MET A 456 8.04 6.05 -10.25
CA MET A 456 6.91 5.43 -10.98
C MET A 456 6.90 3.90 -10.90
N LEU A 457 8.03 3.25 -10.69
CA LEU A 457 8.08 1.79 -10.49
C LEU A 457 7.31 1.33 -9.25
N THR A 458 7.12 2.18 -8.27
CA THR A 458 6.34 1.86 -7.06
C THR A 458 4.93 1.39 -7.39
N PHE A 459 4.27 2.02 -8.34
CA PHE A 459 2.89 1.69 -8.74
C PHE A 459 2.74 0.38 -9.52
N VAL A 460 3.82 -0.15 -10.07
CA VAL A 460 3.78 -1.38 -10.88
C VAL A 460 4.48 -2.57 -10.23
N ILE A 461 5.19 -2.37 -9.12
CA ILE A 461 6.01 -3.43 -8.52
C ILE A 461 5.19 -4.62 -8.02
N ALA A 462 3.99 -4.39 -7.52
CA ALA A 462 3.10 -5.45 -7.05
C ALA A 462 2.60 -6.36 -8.20
N TYR A 463 2.54 -5.87 -9.44
CA TYR A 463 2.26 -6.69 -10.61
C TYR A 463 3.40 -7.67 -10.93
N LEU A 464 4.63 -7.39 -10.48
CA LEU A 464 5.76 -8.31 -10.64
C LEU A 464 5.66 -9.51 -9.71
N ARG A 465 5.01 -9.37 -8.54
CA ARG A 465 4.69 -10.49 -7.67
C ARG A 465 3.80 -11.50 -8.41
N ASP A 466 2.75 -11.02 -9.08
CA ASP A 466 1.87 -11.86 -9.88
C ASP A 466 2.64 -12.59 -11.00
N LEU A 467 3.53 -11.87 -11.72
CA LEU A 467 4.39 -12.48 -12.73
C LEU A 467 5.33 -13.52 -12.13
N GLY A 468 5.94 -13.23 -10.99
CA GLY A 468 6.84 -14.15 -10.28
C GLY A 468 6.12 -15.47 -9.98
N MET A 469 4.92 -15.40 -9.42
CA MET A 469 4.12 -16.59 -9.10
C MET A 469 3.74 -17.40 -10.34
N ASP A 470 3.58 -16.76 -11.51
CA ASP A 470 3.38 -17.48 -12.79
C ASP A 470 4.57 -18.39 -13.16
N TYR A 471 5.76 -18.17 -12.57
CA TYR A 471 7.01 -18.87 -12.89
C TYR A 471 7.71 -19.44 -11.64
N TYR A 472 6.95 -19.86 -10.63
CA TYR A 472 7.45 -20.46 -9.39
C TYR A 472 8.32 -19.51 -8.53
N VAL A 473 8.16 -18.21 -8.63
CA VAL A 473 8.87 -17.26 -7.79
C VAL A 473 7.88 -16.57 -6.85
N ILE A 474 8.05 -16.78 -5.57
CA ILE A 474 7.38 -16.03 -4.52
C ILE A 474 8.21 -14.81 -4.18
N GLY A 475 7.58 -13.66 -4.13
CA GLY A 475 8.19 -12.42 -3.67
C GLY A 475 7.27 -11.69 -2.71
N GLU A 476 7.85 -11.18 -1.62
CA GLU A 476 7.15 -10.42 -0.60
C GLU A 476 8.03 -9.31 -0.05
N SER A 477 7.43 -8.43 0.74
CA SER A 477 8.11 -7.31 1.35
C SER A 477 7.73 -7.18 2.82
N PHE A 478 8.63 -6.58 3.59
CA PHE A 478 8.37 -6.12 4.94
C PHE A 478 9.15 -4.84 5.21
N GLU A 479 8.79 -4.14 6.25
CA GLU A 479 9.41 -2.87 6.60
C GLU A 479 9.62 -2.74 8.10
N THR A 480 10.55 -1.87 8.46
CA THR A 480 10.82 -1.51 9.84
C THR A 480 11.23 -0.05 9.93
N SER A 481 11.00 0.59 11.06
CA SER A 481 11.65 1.85 11.37
C SER A 481 12.69 1.65 12.47
N VAL A 482 13.87 2.25 12.29
CA VAL A 482 15.00 2.08 13.20
C VAL A 482 15.66 3.43 13.51
N PRO A 483 16.21 3.62 14.72
CA PRO A 483 17.06 4.76 15.04
C PRO A 483 18.29 4.86 14.14
N TRP A 484 18.81 6.08 13.91
CA TRP A 484 19.95 6.32 13.03
C TRP A 484 21.27 5.66 13.45
N ASP A 485 21.45 5.38 14.74
CA ASP A 485 22.65 4.75 15.29
C ASP A 485 22.69 3.23 15.10
N ARG A 486 21.57 2.64 14.65
CA ARG A 486 21.47 1.21 14.41
C ARG A 486 21.91 0.86 12.99
N LYS A 487 22.49 -0.33 12.84
CA LYS A 487 22.97 -0.81 11.56
C LYS A 487 21.81 -1.41 10.75
N MET A 488 21.03 -0.53 10.11
CA MET A 488 19.83 -0.87 9.33
C MET A 488 20.03 -2.03 8.35
N TYR A 489 21.22 -2.17 7.78
CA TYR A 489 21.54 -3.19 6.78
C TYR A 489 21.94 -4.55 7.37
N GLN A 490 22.14 -4.67 8.68
CA GLN A 490 22.46 -5.95 9.32
C GLN A 490 21.21 -6.81 9.54
N ILE A 491 20.01 -6.26 9.43
CA ILE A 491 18.73 -6.97 9.53
C ILE A 491 18.55 -7.92 8.32
N CYS A 492 19.15 -7.60 7.18
CA CYS A 492 19.18 -8.52 6.04
C CYS A 492 20.35 -9.50 6.24
N PRO A 493 20.13 -10.80 6.41
CA PRO A 493 21.22 -11.76 6.54
C PRO A 493 22.10 -11.64 5.32
N ASN A 494 23.37 -11.24 5.54
CA ASN A 494 24.37 -11.31 4.50
C ASN A 494 24.37 -12.73 3.96
N SER A 495 24.19 -12.87 2.66
CA SER A 495 24.31 -14.14 1.92
C SER A 495 25.65 -14.86 2.12
N LYS A 496 26.54 -14.30 2.96
CA LYS A 496 27.86 -14.82 3.33
C LYS A 496 27.94 -15.44 4.73
N ASP A 497 26.97 -15.18 5.61
CA ASP A 497 26.95 -15.81 6.94
C ASP A 497 26.25 -17.17 6.89
N LYS A 498 27.07 -18.18 6.63
CA LYS A 498 26.79 -19.58 6.31
C LYS A 498 26.19 -20.42 7.46
N LYS A 499 25.33 -19.93 8.32
CA LYS A 499 24.87 -20.73 9.46
C LYS A 499 23.45 -21.30 9.38
N THR A 500 22.66 -20.96 8.37
CA THR A 500 21.37 -21.62 8.13
C THR A 500 21.44 -22.45 6.85
N ASN A 501 21.63 -23.74 6.99
CA ASN A 501 21.78 -24.72 5.90
C ASN A 501 20.60 -24.78 4.91
N PHE A 502 19.46 -24.22 5.24
CA PHE A 502 18.24 -24.27 4.45
C PHE A 502 18.23 -23.28 3.27
N PHE A 503 18.81 -22.08 3.46
CA PHE A 503 18.84 -21.03 2.41
C PHE A 503 19.80 -21.31 1.24
N PHE A 504 20.71 -22.28 1.39
CA PHE A 504 21.65 -22.63 0.32
C PHE A 504 21.03 -23.41 -0.84
N LEU A 505 19.84 -24.00 -0.66
CA LEU A 505 19.17 -24.80 -1.68
C LEU A 505 18.19 -24.00 -2.53
N LEU A 506 17.80 -22.79 -2.08
CA LEU A 506 16.85 -21.95 -2.78
C LEU A 506 17.58 -20.79 -3.47
N ALA A 507 17.31 -20.56 -4.75
CA ALA A 507 17.71 -19.34 -5.44
C ALA A 507 16.95 -18.16 -4.82
N TYR A 508 17.64 -17.37 -3.99
CA TYR A 508 17.09 -16.38 -3.10
C TYR A 508 17.73 -15.01 -3.31
N ILE A 509 16.91 -13.96 -3.24
CA ILE A 509 17.38 -12.57 -3.26
C ILE A 509 16.76 -11.79 -2.10
N CYS A 510 17.53 -10.89 -1.48
CA CYS A 510 17.06 -9.90 -0.54
C CYS A 510 17.58 -8.54 -0.97
N LEU A 511 16.67 -7.59 -1.15
CA LEU A 511 16.92 -6.20 -1.53
C LEU A 511 16.43 -5.31 -0.39
N TYR A 512 17.07 -4.17 -0.18
CA TYR A 512 16.61 -3.21 0.82
C TYR A 512 16.80 -1.77 0.36
N ARG A 513 15.95 -0.91 0.90
CA ARG A 513 16.02 0.54 0.66
C ARG A 513 15.59 1.32 1.88
N VAL A 514 16.18 2.50 2.07
CA VAL A 514 15.59 3.51 2.96
C VAL A 514 14.45 4.18 2.18
N THR A 515 13.24 4.14 2.72
CA THR A 515 12.05 4.70 2.06
C THR A 515 11.63 6.04 2.65
N GLN A 516 11.87 6.24 3.95
CA GLN A 516 11.51 7.46 4.64
C GLN A 516 12.56 7.82 5.69
N THR A 517 12.69 9.11 5.94
CA THR A 517 13.62 9.67 6.92
C THR A 517 12.87 10.46 7.99
N TYR A 518 13.29 10.30 9.23
CA TYR A 518 12.79 11.01 10.41
C TYR A 518 13.92 11.71 11.13
N ASP A 519 13.62 12.66 11.99
CA ASP A 519 14.63 13.34 12.82
C ASP A 519 15.45 12.31 13.63
N VAL A 520 14.80 11.27 14.13
CA VAL A 520 15.38 10.27 15.05
C VAL A 520 15.72 8.92 14.42
N GLY A 521 15.37 8.69 13.16
CA GLY A 521 15.57 7.40 12.52
C GLY A 521 15.14 7.38 11.07
N ALA A 522 15.04 6.18 10.50
CA ALA A 522 14.59 5.96 9.13
C ALA A 522 13.76 4.69 9.00
N CYS A 523 12.88 4.68 8.00
CA CYS A 523 12.20 3.47 7.58
C CYS A 523 13.05 2.71 6.56
N VAL A 524 13.20 1.42 6.77
CA VAL A 524 13.87 0.49 5.85
C VAL A 524 12.85 -0.51 5.34
N TYR A 525 12.79 -0.63 4.04
CA TYR A 525 11.90 -1.54 3.34
C TYR A 525 12.73 -2.66 2.71
N PHE A 526 12.33 -3.89 2.94
CA PHE A 526 12.97 -5.08 2.44
C PHE A 526 12.08 -5.78 1.42
N TYR A 527 12.69 -6.24 0.34
CA TYR A 527 12.06 -7.20 -0.57
C TYR A 527 12.85 -8.49 -0.52
N PHE A 528 12.16 -9.60 -0.48
CA PHE A 528 12.78 -10.88 -0.68
C PHE A 528 11.98 -11.71 -1.67
N ALA A 529 12.67 -12.59 -2.37
CA ALA A 529 12.04 -13.51 -3.30
C ALA A 529 12.85 -14.80 -3.42
N PHE A 530 12.17 -15.90 -3.67
CA PHE A 530 12.79 -17.20 -3.88
C PHE A 530 12.01 -18.05 -4.86
N ASN A 531 12.72 -19.01 -5.49
CA ASN A 531 12.09 -19.99 -6.36
C ASN A 531 11.57 -21.16 -5.53
N TYR A 532 10.27 -21.46 -5.64
CA TYR A 532 9.60 -22.52 -4.89
C TYR A 532 9.34 -23.79 -5.72
N LYS A 533 9.87 -23.89 -6.92
CA LYS A 533 9.69 -25.07 -7.78
C LYS A 533 10.24 -26.31 -7.09
N GLY A 534 9.38 -27.32 -6.95
CA GLY A 534 9.75 -28.60 -6.32
C GLY A 534 9.57 -28.63 -4.78
N LEU A 535 9.14 -27.54 -4.16
CA LEU A 535 8.73 -27.56 -2.75
C LEU A 535 7.33 -28.15 -2.61
N SER A 536 7.15 -28.99 -1.63
CA SER A 536 5.84 -29.59 -1.31
C SER A 536 4.87 -28.59 -0.67
N ASP A 537 5.40 -27.67 0.14
CA ASP A 537 4.64 -26.61 0.81
C ASP A 537 5.40 -25.27 0.75
N PRO A 538 5.18 -24.48 -0.32
CA PRO A 538 5.84 -23.20 -0.48
C PRO A 538 5.48 -22.17 0.60
N ILE A 539 4.25 -22.22 1.12
CA ILE A 539 3.77 -21.29 2.15
C ILE A 539 4.42 -21.58 3.50
N HIS A 540 4.55 -22.84 3.88
CA HIS A 540 5.29 -23.19 5.08
C HIS A 540 6.75 -22.70 5.03
N VAL A 541 7.42 -22.82 3.89
CA VAL A 541 8.78 -22.28 3.71
C VAL A 541 8.79 -20.75 3.82
N TYR A 542 7.80 -20.08 3.26
CA TYR A 542 7.63 -18.64 3.43
C TYR A 542 7.47 -18.27 4.90
N ASP A 543 6.61 -18.98 5.62
CA ASP A 543 6.38 -18.76 7.06
C ASP A 543 7.66 -18.96 7.88
N GLU A 544 8.43 -19.99 7.58
CA GLU A 544 9.74 -20.17 8.20
C GLU A 544 10.69 -19.00 7.93
N ILE A 545 10.63 -18.41 6.75
CA ILE A 545 11.43 -17.23 6.40
C ILE A 545 10.96 -15.99 7.17
N VAL A 546 9.68 -15.82 7.38
CA VAL A 546 9.07 -14.58 7.92
C VAL A 546 8.80 -14.69 9.42
N ILE A 547 8.32 -15.83 9.91
CA ILE A 547 7.67 -15.98 11.21
C ILE A 547 8.56 -16.67 12.25
N THR A 548 9.59 -17.45 11.86
CA THR A 548 10.31 -18.25 12.85
C THR A 548 10.91 -17.43 13.99
N SER A 549 10.78 -17.97 15.21
CA SER A 549 11.23 -17.37 16.48
C SER A 549 12.72 -17.00 16.52
N ASP A 550 13.51 -17.56 15.63
CA ASP A 550 14.92 -17.23 15.42
C ASP A 550 15.17 -16.33 14.21
N GLY A 551 14.10 -15.89 13.53
CA GLY A 551 14.12 -15.15 12.28
C GLY A 551 14.09 -13.63 12.48
N ARG A 552 13.60 -12.95 11.44
CA ARG A 552 13.71 -11.49 11.21
C ARG A 552 13.04 -10.64 12.28
N LYS A 553 11.89 -11.04 12.84
CA LYS A 553 11.20 -10.27 13.88
C LYS A 553 12.09 -10.08 15.09
N LYS A 554 12.72 -11.16 15.55
CA LYS A 554 13.66 -11.13 16.67
C LYS A 554 14.88 -10.27 16.36
N GLU A 555 15.41 -10.36 15.14
CA GLU A 555 16.54 -9.55 14.70
C GLU A 555 16.16 -8.06 14.58
N ILE A 556 14.99 -7.74 14.04
CA ILE A 556 14.47 -6.37 14.00
C ILE A 556 14.38 -5.78 15.42
N LEU A 557 13.74 -6.48 16.35
CA LEU A 557 13.59 -6.03 17.74
C LEU A 557 14.92 -5.95 18.47
N ALA A 558 15.84 -6.91 18.28
CA ALA A 558 17.17 -6.90 18.86
C ALA A 558 18.01 -5.69 18.38
N ASN A 559 17.75 -5.21 17.18
CA ASN A 559 18.36 -3.98 16.63
C ASN A 559 17.55 -2.71 16.96
N GLY A 560 16.51 -2.78 17.80
CA GLY A 560 15.69 -1.65 18.20
C GLY A 560 14.80 -1.12 17.08
N GLY A 561 14.44 -1.97 16.11
CA GLY A 561 13.50 -1.65 15.05
C GLY A 561 12.05 -1.95 15.47
N SER A 562 11.09 -1.29 14.81
CA SER A 562 9.67 -1.62 14.91
C SER A 562 9.32 -2.79 14.01
N LEU A 563 8.34 -3.61 14.37
CA LEU A 563 7.89 -4.73 13.54
C LEU A 563 7.14 -4.29 12.31
N SER A 564 6.53 -3.12 12.34
CA SER A 564 5.83 -2.51 11.22
C SER A 564 6.03 -1.00 11.21
N HIS A 565 5.91 -0.39 10.04
CA HIS A 565 5.97 1.06 9.85
C HIS A 565 4.73 1.60 9.12
N HIS A 566 4.30 0.94 8.06
CA HIS A 566 3.21 1.39 7.17
C HIS A 566 2.08 0.36 7.06
N HIS A 567 2.41 -0.90 7.13
CA HIS A 567 1.45 -1.98 7.16
C HIS A 567 1.19 -2.39 8.59
N GLY A 568 -0.06 -2.65 8.97
CA GLY A 568 -0.37 -3.33 10.21
C GLY A 568 0.36 -4.68 10.27
N GLU A 569 0.41 -5.29 11.43
CA GLU A 569 0.95 -6.64 11.60
C GLU A 569 -0.11 -7.55 12.19
N HIS A 570 -0.16 -8.78 11.68
CA HIS A 570 -1.09 -9.81 12.15
C HIS A 570 -1.09 -9.89 13.68
N SER A 571 -2.24 -9.93 14.30
CA SER A 571 -2.52 -9.86 15.74
C SER A 571 -1.70 -10.82 16.62
N ALA A 572 -1.02 -11.82 16.07
CA ALA A 572 -0.11 -12.71 16.81
C ALA A 572 1.01 -11.97 17.57
N CYS A 573 1.36 -10.72 17.19
CA CYS A 573 2.35 -9.92 17.92
C CYS A 573 1.79 -9.17 19.12
N PHE A 574 0.54 -8.75 19.09
CA PHE A 574 -0.11 -8.08 20.23
C PHE A 574 -0.27 -9.04 21.43
N THR A 575 -0.45 -10.34 21.15
CA THR A 575 -0.57 -11.37 22.19
C THR A 575 0.76 -11.73 22.86
N ALA A 576 1.90 -11.55 22.19
CA ALA A 576 3.21 -11.86 22.79
C ALA A 576 3.67 -10.77 23.78
N GLU A 577 3.29 -9.51 23.61
CA GLU A 577 3.62 -8.43 24.55
C GLU A 577 2.58 -8.27 25.68
N CYS A 578 1.33 -8.67 25.45
CA CYS A 578 0.24 -8.51 26.43
C CYS A 578 -0.13 -9.76 27.22
N ASN A 579 0.53 -10.89 27.07
CA ASN A 579 0.33 -12.12 27.86
C ASN A 579 -1.14 -12.57 28.07
N THR A 580 -2.01 -12.31 27.08
CA THR A 580 -3.41 -12.76 27.09
C THR A 580 -3.66 -13.63 25.87
N GLN A 581 -3.85 -14.92 26.11
CA GLN A 581 -4.38 -15.87 25.14
C GLN A 581 -5.78 -15.40 24.72
N GLN A 582 -5.91 -14.76 23.56
CA GLN A 582 -7.19 -14.59 22.89
C GLN A 582 -7.00 -14.53 21.38
N THR A 583 -7.87 -15.25 20.69
CA THR A 583 -8.09 -15.38 19.25
C THR A 583 -8.09 -14.05 18.46
N PRO A 584 -7.71 -14.07 17.16
CA PRO A 584 -7.70 -12.86 16.32
C PRO A 584 -9.07 -12.18 16.32
N PRO A 585 -9.11 -10.85 16.41
CA PRO A 585 -10.36 -10.15 16.50
C PRO A 585 -11.03 -10.02 15.13
N CYS A 586 -11.95 -10.89 14.86
CA CYS A 586 -13.20 -10.40 14.31
C CYS A 586 -13.68 -9.32 15.25
N ILE A 587 -14.39 -8.30 14.79
CA ILE A 587 -14.97 -7.31 15.69
C ILE A 587 -15.72 -8.07 16.81
N ASN A 588 -14.98 -8.45 17.83
CA ASN A 588 -15.54 -8.97 19.06
C ASN A 588 -16.05 -7.75 19.81
N PHE A 589 -17.29 -7.40 19.54
CA PHE A 589 -18.01 -6.46 20.37
C PHE A 589 -17.94 -6.99 21.81
N PHE A 590 -17.19 -6.30 22.66
CA PHE A 590 -17.16 -6.61 24.09
C PHE A 590 -18.58 -6.67 24.61
N PRO A 591 -18.96 -7.70 25.38
CA PRO A 591 -20.25 -7.71 26.03
C PRO A 591 -20.38 -6.47 26.92
N LYS A 592 -21.61 -5.96 27.04
CA LYS A 592 -21.99 -4.71 27.72
C LYS A 592 -21.62 -4.60 29.22
N GLN A 593 -20.74 -5.40 29.75
CA GLN A 593 -20.33 -5.35 31.16
C GLN A 593 -18.82 -5.34 31.28
N GLU A 594 -18.33 -4.36 32.02
CA GLU A 594 -16.97 -4.12 32.48
C GLU A 594 -16.07 -3.27 31.58
N LEU A 595 -16.29 -1.99 31.57
CA LEU A 595 -15.27 -0.94 31.54
C LEU A 595 -15.86 0.33 32.13
N TRP A 596 -15.82 0.44 33.44
CA TRP A 596 -15.54 1.62 34.28
C TRP A 596 -15.09 1.12 35.64
#